data_fce09b7ffc7256d6436e4a5b3258b8a1
#
_entry.id   fce09b7ffc7256d6436e4a5b3258b8a1
#
_cell.length_a   1.000
_cell.length_b   1.000
_cell.length_c   1.000
_cell.angle_alpha   90.00
_cell.angle_beta   90.00
_cell.angle_gamma   90.00
#
_symmetry.space_group_name_H-M   'P 1'
#
loop_
_entity.id
_entity.type
_entity.pdbx_description
1 polymer ?
#
loop_
_entity_poly.entity_id
_entity_poly.type
_entity_poly.pdbx_seq_one_letter_code
_entity_poly.pdbx_strand_id
1 'polypeptide(L)'
;MDLALWQAAQIIRSDPATAQAFAAAPAADLAADYLRGRLLPVAQMAVAIFLHQYGMRGPGEIDIGRPRWREDPEPIMQVLQSYLGIDDPAKAPDAVFARGVTQAEAAAEQLLAAVRELPGGPLKARLARWAIGRYRALGGLREAPKFFAIRYMGVVRQGLLASGQRMVELGMLQSEDDLFYLTIRELQEIADQRGVSAGLREHVAERRGVYERELRRKQLPRVLLSDGTAYYEGVRSDGADGADSSERLVGDPVSPGVVEGIVHVVFSPNGTQLAPGEILVCPGTDPAWTPLFLAAGGLVMEVGGMMTHGSVVAREYGIPAVVGVHEATRRLQSGQSVRVDGMKGVVTLLDGETASLPPASETSPAP
;
A
#
# COMPACT_ATOMS: atom_id res chain seq x y z
N MET A 1 7.97 -5.10 -8.14
CA MET A 1 6.80 -5.88 -7.71
C MET A 1 5.66 -5.71 -8.70
N ASP A 2 5.22 -4.50 -8.99
CA ASP A 2 4.11 -4.23 -9.92
C ASP A 2 4.35 -4.79 -11.33
N LEU A 3 5.55 -4.63 -11.89
CA LEU A 3 5.90 -5.25 -13.16
C LEU A 3 5.86 -6.79 -13.10
N ALA A 4 6.15 -7.40 -11.97
CA ALA A 4 6.04 -8.85 -11.82
C ALA A 4 4.57 -9.31 -11.73
N LEU A 5 3.70 -8.53 -11.08
CA LEU A 5 2.25 -8.77 -11.11
C LEU A 5 1.68 -8.55 -12.51
N TRP A 6 2.13 -7.50 -13.21
CA TRP A 6 1.76 -7.27 -14.60
C TRP A 6 2.16 -8.45 -15.49
N GLN A 7 3.39 -8.98 -15.34
CA GLN A 7 3.83 -10.18 -16.05
C GLN A 7 2.94 -11.38 -15.75
N ALA A 8 2.55 -11.60 -14.49
CA ALA A 8 1.62 -12.67 -14.12
C ALA A 8 0.25 -12.47 -14.79
N ALA A 9 -0.28 -11.25 -14.83
CA ALA A 9 -1.52 -10.92 -15.55
C ALA A 9 -1.39 -11.17 -17.05
N GLN A 10 -0.25 -10.85 -17.68
CA GLN A 10 -0.01 -11.15 -19.10
C GLN A 10 0.06 -12.65 -19.38
N ILE A 11 0.63 -13.44 -18.48
CA ILE A 11 0.60 -14.91 -18.57
C ILE A 11 -0.85 -15.40 -18.54
N ILE A 12 -1.67 -14.93 -17.62
CA ILE A 12 -3.09 -15.30 -17.54
C ILE A 12 -3.82 -14.86 -18.80
N ARG A 13 -3.58 -13.65 -19.31
CA ARG A 13 -4.20 -13.09 -20.52
C ARG A 13 -3.82 -13.87 -21.79
N SER A 14 -2.67 -14.55 -21.81
CA SER A 14 -2.23 -15.35 -22.95
C SER A 14 -3.14 -16.56 -23.25
N ASP A 15 -3.97 -16.97 -22.29
CA ASP A 15 -5.04 -17.97 -22.48
C ASP A 15 -6.40 -17.31 -22.23
N PRO A 16 -7.17 -16.98 -23.29
CA PRO A 16 -8.44 -16.26 -23.17
C PRO A 16 -9.47 -16.94 -22.27
N ALA A 17 -9.51 -18.26 -22.25
CA ALA A 17 -10.44 -19.02 -21.39
C ALA A 17 -10.09 -18.85 -19.91
N THR A 18 -8.80 -18.94 -19.58
CA THR A 18 -8.29 -18.68 -18.22
C THR A 18 -8.53 -17.23 -17.81
N ALA A 19 -8.26 -16.26 -18.70
CA ALA A 19 -8.45 -14.84 -18.41
C ALA A 19 -9.92 -14.51 -18.11
N GLN A 20 -10.85 -15.03 -18.91
CA GLN A 20 -12.28 -14.85 -18.70
C GLN A 20 -12.77 -15.48 -17.39
N ALA A 21 -12.38 -16.72 -17.11
CA ALA A 21 -12.74 -17.40 -15.88
C ALA A 21 -12.17 -16.69 -14.64
N PHE A 22 -10.91 -16.23 -14.71
CA PHE A 22 -10.24 -15.52 -13.62
C PHE A 22 -10.87 -14.14 -13.36
N ALA A 23 -11.25 -13.41 -14.41
CA ALA A 23 -11.89 -12.11 -14.26
C ALA A 23 -13.31 -12.19 -13.68
N ALA A 24 -14.04 -13.28 -13.94
CA ALA A 24 -15.43 -13.46 -13.53
C ALA A 24 -15.61 -14.02 -12.12
N ALA A 25 -14.60 -14.72 -11.58
CA ALA A 25 -14.70 -15.38 -10.28
C ALA A 25 -14.42 -14.39 -9.13
N PRO A 26 -15.05 -14.54 -7.94
CA PRO A 26 -14.68 -13.78 -6.76
C PRO A 26 -13.22 -14.00 -6.37
N ALA A 27 -12.51 -12.94 -5.94
CA ALA A 27 -11.10 -13.04 -5.58
C ALA A 27 -10.84 -14.02 -4.42
N ALA A 28 -11.75 -14.08 -3.45
CA ALA A 28 -11.68 -15.04 -2.35
C ALA A 28 -11.75 -16.49 -2.83
N ASP A 29 -12.60 -16.80 -3.83
CA ASP A 29 -12.70 -18.13 -4.40
C ASP A 29 -11.43 -18.50 -5.19
N LEU A 30 -10.90 -17.53 -5.97
CA LEU A 30 -9.62 -17.70 -6.67
C LEU A 30 -8.48 -17.98 -5.69
N ALA A 31 -8.43 -17.26 -4.57
CA ALA A 31 -7.44 -17.48 -3.51
C ALA A 31 -7.56 -18.87 -2.90
N ALA A 32 -8.78 -19.28 -2.55
CA ALA A 32 -9.04 -20.62 -2.01
C ALA A 32 -8.69 -21.74 -3.00
N ASP A 33 -9.00 -21.54 -4.28
CA ASP A 33 -8.68 -22.51 -5.32
C ASP A 33 -7.19 -22.57 -5.62
N TYR A 34 -6.49 -21.43 -5.58
CA TYR A 34 -5.03 -21.41 -5.67
C TYR A 34 -4.38 -22.25 -4.57
N LEU A 35 -4.75 -22.01 -3.31
CA LEU A 35 -4.19 -22.73 -2.16
C LEU A 35 -4.46 -24.24 -2.20
N ARG A 36 -5.55 -24.65 -2.85
CA ARG A 36 -5.91 -26.06 -3.07
C ARG A 36 -5.34 -26.65 -4.38
N GLY A 37 -4.61 -25.85 -5.18
CA GLY A 37 -4.09 -26.28 -6.48
C GLY A 37 -5.18 -26.53 -7.52
N ARG A 38 -6.31 -25.83 -7.47
CA ARG A 38 -7.49 -26.04 -8.32
C ARG A 38 -7.72 -24.94 -9.36
N LEU A 39 -6.90 -23.90 -9.40
CA LEU A 39 -6.96 -22.92 -10.49
C LEU A 39 -6.64 -23.58 -11.83
N LEU A 40 -7.11 -22.96 -12.91
CA LEU A 40 -6.68 -23.35 -14.25
C LEU A 40 -5.14 -23.29 -14.34
N PRO A 41 -4.50 -24.24 -15.03
CA PRO A 41 -3.03 -24.43 -14.97
C PRO A 41 -2.22 -23.17 -15.24
N VAL A 42 -2.65 -22.35 -16.22
CA VAL A 42 -1.98 -21.09 -16.57
C VAL A 42 -2.04 -20.08 -15.43
N ALA A 43 -3.20 -19.92 -14.80
CA ALA A 43 -3.37 -19.03 -13.65
C ALA A 43 -2.61 -19.55 -12.43
N GLN A 44 -2.69 -20.85 -12.14
CA GLN A 44 -1.96 -21.48 -11.05
C GLN A 44 -0.45 -21.23 -11.16
N MET A 45 0.11 -21.39 -12.36
CA MET A 45 1.51 -21.16 -12.63
C MET A 45 1.88 -19.67 -12.49
N ALA A 46 1.09 -18.77 -13.08
CA ALA A 46 1.37 -17.33 -13.03
C ALA A 46 1.40 -16.79 -11.59
N VAL A 47 0.41 -17.17 -10.77
CA VAL A 47 0.33 -16.82 -9.36
C VAL A 47 1.49 -17.45 -8.57
N ALA A 48 1.82 -18.71 -8.84
CA ALA A 48 2.91 -19.41 -8.16
C ALA A 48 4.27 -18.74 -8.41
N ILE A 49 4.56 -18.32 -9.65
CA ILE A 49 5.78 -17.58 -10.01
C ILE A 49 5.89 -16.29 -9.19
N PHE A 50 4.81 -15.52 -9.12
CA PHE A 50 4.80 -14.28 -8.34
C PHE A 50 4.98 -14.55 -6.84
N LEU A 51 4.21 -15.47 -6.26
CA LEU A 51 4.25 -15.78 -4.83
C LEU A 51 5.55 -16.48 -4.41
N HIS A 52 6.25 -17.16 -5.32
CA HIS A 52 7.59 -17.69 -5.03
C HIS A 52 8.56 -16.55 -4.67
N GLN A 53 8.50 -15.43 -5.35
CA GLN A 53 9.39 -14.29 -5.14
C GLN A 53 8.88 -13.33 -4.04
N TYR A 54 7.58 -13.04 -4.01
CA TYR A 54 6.99 -11.99 -3.19
C TYR A 54 6.03 -12.51 -2.12
N GLY A 55 5.76 -13.80 -2.06
CA GLY A 55 4.75 -14.38 -1.17
C GLY A 55 5.03 -14.23 0.34
N MET A 56 6.26 -13.86 0.73
CA MET A 56 6.59 -13.53 2.12
C MET A 56 6.18 -12.11 2.51
N ARG A 57 5.69 -11.31 1.56
CA ARG A 57 5.16 -9.97 1.81
C ARG A 57 3.67 -10.02 2.14
N GLY A 58 3.12 -8.91 2.59
CA GLY A 58 1.69 -8.77 2.88
C GLY A 58 1.36 -7.40 3.49
N PRO A 59 0.07 -7.06 3.62
CA PRO A 59 -0.36 -5.87 4.33
C PRO A 59 0.10 -5.90 5.79
N GLY A 60 0.67 -4.79 6.28
CA GLY A 60 1.19 -4.74 7.65
C GLY A 60 2.36 -5.68 7.91
N GLU A 61 3.17 -5.99 6.92
CA GLU A 61 4.25 -7.00 6.90
C GLU A 61 5.34 -6.86 7.98
N ILE A 62 5.40 -5.71 8.65
CA ILE A 62 6.30 -5.51 9.82
C ILE A 62 5.82 -6.31 11.03
N ASP A 63 4.51 -6.49 11.17
CA ASP A 63 3.93 -7.35 12.19
C ASP A 63 4.08 -8.82 11.76
N ILE A 64 4.82 -9.60 12.55
CA ILE A 64 5.04 -11.03 12.28
C ILE A 64 3.75 -11.85 12.46
N GLY A 65 2.79 -11.36 13.23
CA GLY A 65 1.48 -11.97 13.42
C GLY A 65 0.54 -11.83 12.23
N ARG A 66 0.85 -10.96 11.27
CA ARG A 66 -0.01 -10.75 10.09
C ARG A 66 0.24 -11.80 9.01
N PRO A 67 -0.82 -12.29 8.33
CA PRO A 67 -0.67 -13.26 7.24
C PRO A 67 0.15 -12.68 6.08
N ARG A 68 0.83 -13.55 5.37
CA ARG A 68 1.61 -13.23 4.16
C ARG A 68 0.79 -13.58 2.92
N TRP A 69 1.11 -12.97 1.79
CA TRP A 69 0.39 -13.25 0.53
C TRP A 69 0.40 -14.73 0.13
N ARG A 70 1.39 -15.51 0.56
CA ARG A 70 1.40 -16.97 0.34
C ARG A 70 0.38 -17.72 1.19
N GLU A 71 -0.04 -17.12 2.33
CA GLU A 71 -1.03 -17.67 3.26
C GLU A 71 -2.44 -17.15 2.91
N ASP A 72 -2.49 -15.87 2.51
CA ASP A 72 -3.70 -15.20 2.07
C ASP A 72 -3.43 -14.45 0.76
N PRO A 73 -3.61 -15.12 -0.40
CA PRO A 73 -3.37 -14.52 -1.71
C PRO A 73 -4.53 -13.69 -2.25
N GLU A 74 -5.64 -13.53 -1.54
CA GLU A 74 -6.81 -12.80 -2.03
C GLU A 74 -6.47 -11.39 -2.52
N PRO A 75 -5.68 -10.55 -1.81
CA PRO A 75 -5.29 -9.22 -2.30
C PRO A 75 -4.54 -9.27 -3.65
N ILE A 76 -3.77 -10.34 -3.87
CA ILE A 76 -3.07 -10.52 -5.14
C ILE A 76 -4.03 -10.88 -6.27
N MET A 77 -5.06 -11.68 -6.00
CA MET A 77 -6.10 -11.99 -6.99
C MET A 77 -6.85 -10.74 -7.43
N GLN A 78 -7.20 -9.85 -6.48
CA GLN A 78 -7.84 -8.56 -6.77
C GLN A 78 -6.97 -7.68 -7.68
N VAL A 79 -5.66 -7.59 -7.41
CA VAL A 79 -4.72 -6.84 -8.26
C VAL A 79 -4.63 -7.43 -9.66
N LEU A 80 -4.52 -8.75 -9.77
CA LEU A 80 -4.47 -9.44 -11.07
C LEU A 80 -5.75 -9.22 -11.88
N GLN A 81 -6.92 -9.26 -11.25
CA GLN A 81 -8.20 -8.92 -11.90
C GLN A 81 -8.22 -7.47 -12.40
N SER A 82 -7.75 -6.52 -11.59
CA SER A 82 -7.64 -5.11 -11.99
C SER A 82 -6.70 -4.96 -13.21
N TYR A 83 -5.59 -5.69 -13.23
CA TYR A 83 -4.66 -5.66 -14.37
C TYR A 83 -5.22 -6.33 -15.63
N LEU A 84 -6.02 -7.38 -15.48
CA LEU A 84 -6.73 -7.98 -16.61
C LEU A 84 -7.77 -7.02 -17.22
N GLY A 85 -8.29 -6.08 -16.46
CA GLY A 85 -9.22 -5.04 -16.92
C GLY A 85 -8.56 -3.84 -17.61
N ILE A 86 -7.22 -3.79 -17.72
CA ILE A 86 -6.53 -2.68 -18.41
C ILE A 86 -6.59 -2.90 -19.92
N ASP A 87 -7.47 -2.16 -20.61
CA ASP A 87 -7.63 -2.23 -22.07
C ASP A 87 -6.73 -1.21 -22.80
N ASP A 88 -6.40 -0.09 -22.17
CA ASP A 88 -5.55 0.95 -22.74
C ASP A 88 -4.07 0.59 -22.55
N PRO A 89 -3.32 0.27 -23.61
CA PRO A 89 -1.90 -0.06 -23.52
C PRO A 89 -1.05 1.07 -22.91
N ALA A 90 -1.49 2.33 -23.03
CA ALA A 90 -0.78 3.46 -22.44
C ALA A 90 -0.86 3.51 -20.92
N LYS A 91 -1.86 2.84 -20.32
CA LYS A 91 -2.03 2.70 -18.87
C LYS A 91 -1.36 1.44 -18.29
N ALA A 92 -0.85 0.58 -19.16
CA ALA A 92 -0.16 -0.63 -18.72
C ALA A 92 1.08 -0.29 -17.85
N PRO A 93 1.32 -1.01 -16.74
CA PRO A 93 2.44 -0.72 -15.82
C PRO A 93 3.82 -0.66 -16.48
N ASP A 94 4.08 -1.51 -17.47
CA ASP A 94 5.32 -1.50 -18.25
C ASP A 94 5.44 -0.25 -19.12
N ALA A 95 4.37 0.20 -19.76
CA ALA A 95 4.34 1.42 -20.54
C ALA A 95 4.52 2.67 -19.65
N VAL A 96 3.87 2.70 -18.49
CA VAL A 96 4.04 3.76 -17.49
C VAL A 96 5.50 3.82 -17.02
N PHE A 97 6.08 2.68 -16.67
CA PHE A 97 7.48 2.58 -16.28
C PHE A 97 8.44 3.07 -17.39
N ALA A 98 8.23 2.64 -18.63
CA ALA A 98 9.05 3.05 -19.76
C ALA A 98 8.99 4.58 -20.01
N ARG A 99 7.80 5.17 -19.91
CA ARG A 99 7.65 6.64 -19.99
C ARG A 99 8.38 7.35 -18.86
N GLY A 100 8.28 6.82 -17.61
CA GLY A 100 8.98 7.35 -16.46
C GLY A 100 10.51 7.36 -16.65
N VAL A 101 11.07 6.29 -17.22
CA VAL A 101 12.50 6.21 -17.56
C VAL A 101 12.88 7.31 -18.56
N THR A 102 12.12 7.48 -19.66
CA THR A 102 12.37 8.50 -20.68
C THR A 102 12.27 9.91 -20.11
N GLN A 103 11.26 10.17 -19.29
CA GLN A 103 11.09 11.48 -18.64
C GLN A 103 12.24 11.79 -17.68
N ALA A 104 12.68 10.81 -16.91
CA ALA A 104 13.82 10.96 -15.99
C ALA A 104 15.13 11.24 -16.73
N GLU A 105 15.33 10.66 -17.91
CA GLU A 105 16.49 10.93 -18.77
C GLU A 105 16.44 12.36 -19.35
N ALA A 106 15.30 12.77 -19.84
CA ALA A 106 15.10 14.14 -20.33
C ALA A 106 15.32 15.18 -19.23
N ALA A 107 14.76 14.95 -18.05
CA ALA A 107 14.95 15.84 -16.90
C ALA A 107 16.42 15.92 -16.45
N ALA A 108 17.15 14.80 -16.48
CA ALA A 108 18.57 14.76 -16.16
C ALA A 108 19.39 15.60 -17.16
N GLU A 109 19.12 15.51 -18.48
CA GLU A 109 19.82 16.31 -19.48
C GLU A 109 19.46 17.80 -19.37
N GLN A 110 18.20 18.15 -19.08
CA GLN A 110 17.79 19.53 -18.81
C GLN A 110 18.54 20.13 -17.61
N LEU A 111 18.62 19.38 -16.49
CA LEU A 111 19.37 19.78 -15.32
C LEU A 111 20.85 19.99 -15.65
N LEU A 112 21.47 19.06 -16.40
CA LEU A 112 22.87 19.15 -16.79
C LEU A 112 23.14 20.33 -17.74
N ALA A 113 22.20 20.67 -18.61
CA ALA A 113 22.27 21.86 -19.45
C ALA A 113 22.26 23.13 -18.59
N ALA A 114 21.31 23.26 -17.68
CA ALA A 114 21.23 24.40 -16.76
C ALA A 114 22.51 24.54 -15.87
N VAL A 115 23.06 23.43 -15.39
CA VAL A 115 24.29 23.42 -14.58
C VAL A 115 25.51 23.89 -15.40
N ARG A 116 25.55 23.64 -16.72
CA ARG A 116 26.66 24.09 -17.58
C ARG A 116 26.76 25.61 -17.72
N GLU A 117 25.61 26.31 -17.58
CA GLU A 117 25.54 27.78 -17.66
C GLU A 117 26.06 28.47 -16.37
N LEU A 118 26.27 27.72 -15.28
CA LEU A 118 26.76 28.25 -14.01
C LEU A 118 28.30 28.50 -14.06
N PRO A 119 28.84 29.39 -13.21
CA PRO A 119 30.29 29.54 -13.05
C PRO A 119 30.95 28.19 -12.73
N GLY A 120 31.96 27.79 -13.52
CA GLY A 120 32.58 26.45 -13.45
C GLY A 120 31.66 25.29 -13.91
N GLY A 121 30.68 25.63 -14.74
CA GLY A 121 29.61 24.74 -15.22
C GLY A 121 30.07 23.41 -15.83
N PRO A 122 31.10 23.36 -16.67
CA PRO A 122 31.56 22.08 -17.26
C PRO A 122 31.99 21.04 -16.22
N LEU A 123 32.73 21.48 -15.18
CA LEU A 123 33.17 20.59 -14.10
C LEU A 123 31.98 20.19 -13.21
N LYS A 124 31.12 21.14 -12.86
CA LYS A 124 29.89 20.88 -12.08
C LYS A 124 28.96 19.91 -12.79
N ALA A 125 28.78 20.06 -14.12
CA ALA A 125 27.94 19.18 -14.91
C ALA A 125 28.52 17.76 -14.98
N ARG A 126 29.84 17.60 -15.04
CA ARG A 126 30.50 16.29 -15.01
C ARG A 126 30.25 15.59 -13.67
N LEU A 127 30.41 16.32 -12.55
CA LEU A 127 30.15 15.80 -11.22
C LEU A 127 28.65 15.46 -11.02
N ALA A 128 27.76 16.35 -11.47
CA ALA A 128 26.32 16.10 -11.41
C ALA A 128 25.91 14.87 -12.23
N ARG A 129 26.45 14.69 -13.43
CA ARG A 129 26.20 13.50 -14.27
C ARG A 129 26.64 12.22 -13.55
N TRP A 130 27.82 12.24 -12.94
CA TRP A 130 28.32 11.11 -12.16
C TRP A 130 27.39 10.82 -10.97
N ALA A 131 26.99 11.83 -10.22
CA ALA A 131 26.10 11.68 -9.06
C ALA A 131 24.71 11.15 -9.46
N ILE A 132 24.11 11.68 -10.52
CA ILE A 132 22.82 11.21 -11.07
C ILE A 132 22.96 9.74 -11.48
N GLY A 133 24.03 9.36 -12.18
CA GLY A 133 24.27 7.98 -12.57
C GLY A 133 24.39 7.04 -11.36
N ARG A 134 25.11 7.45 -10.30
CA ARG A 134 25.22 6.68 -9.06
C ARG A 134 23.88 6.57 -8.33
N TYR A 135 23.15 7.68 -8.20
CA TYR A 135 21.83 7.68 -7.57
C TYR A 135 20.85 6.75 -8.29
N ARG A 136 20.77 6.83 -9.63
CA ARG A 136 19.88 5.95 -10.42
C ARG A 136 20.25 4.47 -10.30
N ALA A 137 21.57 4.16 -10.28
CA ALA A 137 22.04 2.78 -10.12
C ALA A 137 21.78 2.20 -8.72
N LEU A 138 21.86 3.03 -7.69
CA LEU A 138 21.80 2.58 -6.29
C LEU A 138 20.46 2.85 -5.63
N GLY A 139 19.63 3.76 -6.18
CA GLY A 139 18.38 4.18 -5.57
C GLY A 139 17.40 3.03 -5.32
N GLY A 140 17.36 2.04 -6.22
CA GLY A 140 16.54 0.85 -6.06
C GLY A 140 16.99 -0.05 -4.88
N LEU A 141 18.25 0.03 -4.47
CA LEU A 141 18.76 -0.74 -3.34
C LEU A 141 18.22 -0.26 -1.99
N ARG A 142 17.65 0.94 -1.93
CA ARG A 142 17.05 1.50 -0.71
C ARG A 142 16.00 0.57 -0.10
N GLU A 143 15.22 -0.10 -0.92
CA GLU A 143 14.17 -1.02 -0.48
C GLU A 143 14.68 -2.44 -0.19
N ALA A 144 15.88 -2.79 -0.63
CA ALA A 144 16.44 -4.13 -0.49
C ALA A 144 16.55 -4.59 0.98
N PRO A 145 17.05 -3.77 1.94
CA PRO A 145 17.14 -4.20 3.33
C PRO A 145 15.77 -4.56 3.91
N LYS A 146 14.73 -3.74 3.65
CA LYS A 146 13.37 -4.04 4.08
C LYS A 146 12.86 -5.33 3.42
N PHE A 147 13.04 -5.48 2.12
CA PHE A 147 12.62 -6.67 1.39
C PHE A 147 13.21 -7.96 1.97
N PHE A 148 14.53 -7.97 2.23
CA PHE A 148 15.18 -9.14 2.82
C PHE A 148 14.78 -9.38 4.28
N ALA A 149 14.64 -8.31 5.07
CA ALA A 149 14.17 -8.42 6.45
C ALA A 149 12.77 -9.06 6.51
N ILE A 150 11.85 -8.64 5.65
CA ILE A 150 10.50 -9.21 5.58
C ILE A 150 10.53 -10.69 5.13
N ARG A 151 11.38 -11.03 4.17
CA ARG A 151 11.56 -12.46 3.78
C ARG A 151 12.07 -13.30 4.95
N TYR A 152 13.04 -12.79 5.69
CA TYR A 152 13.54 -13.45 6.90
C TYR A 152 12.43 -13.60 7.94
N MET A 153 11.69 -12.53 8.24
CA MET A 153 10.55 -12.59 9.16
C MET A 153 9.48 -13.58 8.69
N GLY A 154 9.23 -13.70 7.39
CA GLY A 154 8.32 -14.68 6.83
C GLY A 154 8.77 -16.13 7.09
N VAL A 155 10.08 -16.42 7.02
CA VAL A 155 10.62 -17.74 7.36
C VAL A 155 10.46 -18.01 8.86
N VAL A 156 10.76 -17.03 9.72
CA VAL A 156 10.56 -17.14 11.17
C VAL A 156 9.07 -17.38 11.48
N ARG A 157 8.16 -16.64 10.83
CA ARG A 157 6.70 -16.85 10.99
C ARG A 157 6.29 -18.29 10.69
N GLN A 158 6.80 -18.89 9.61
CA GLN A 158 6.49 -20.29 9.29
C GLN A 158 6.91 -21.25 10.41
N GLY A 159 8.10 -21.05 10.98
CA GLY A 159 8.56 -21.82 12.13
C GLY A 159 7.69 -21.62 13.36
N LEU A 160 7.24 -20.39 13.61
CA LEU A 160 6.36 -20.08 14.73
C LEU A 160 4.96 -20.69 14.53
N LEU A 161 4.38 -20.65 13.33
CA LEU A 161 3.09 -21.29 13.03
C LEU A 161 3.18 -22.82 13.24
N ALA A 162 4.25 -23.47 12.78
CA ALA A 162 4.46 -24.89 13.05
C ALA A 162 4.54 -25.20 14.55
N SER A 163 5.17 -24.32 15.33
CA SER A 163 5.18 -24.43 16.80
C SER A 163 3.80 -24.19 17.40
N GLY A 164 3.05 -23.20 16.88
CA GLY A 164 1.66 -22.94 17.27
C GLY A 164 0.76 -24.14 17.03
N GLN A 165 0.86 -24.77 15.86
CA GLN A 165 0.12 -26.00 15.54
C GLN A 165 0.42 -27.11 16.55
N ARG A 166 1.69 -27.29 16.91
CA ARG A 166 2.08 -28.26 17.94
C ARG A 166 1.46 -27.92 19.29
N MET A 167 1.39 -26.63 19.66
CA MET A 167 0.73 -26.22 20.91
C MET A 167 -0.78 -26.44 20.87
N VAL A 168 -1.43 -26.32 19.71
CA VAL A 168 -2.85 -26.68 19.51
C VAL A 168 -3.05 -28.19 19.71
N GLU A 169 -2.21 -29.05 19.11
CA GLU A 169 -2.25 -30.50 19.30
C GLU A 169 -2.11 -30.91 20.75
N LEU A 170 -1.28 -30.18 21.52
CA LEU A 170 -1.10 -30.38 22.97
C LEU A 170 -2.24 -29.78 23.81
N GLY A 171 -3.22 -29.15 23.18
CA GLY A 171 -4.35 -28.54 23.89
C GLY A 171 -4.00 -27.23 24.60
N MET A 172 -2.86 -26.61 24.32
CA MET A 172 -2.38 -25.40 24.97
C MET A 172 -2.98 -24.13 24.32
N LEU A 173 -3.21 -24.14 23.02
CA LEU A 173 -3.80 -23.04 22.25
C LEU A 173 -5.07 -23.55 21.53
N GLN A 174 -5.90 -22.60 21.03
CA GLN A 174 -7.08 -22.91 20.21
C GLN A 174 -6.77 -22.87 18.72
N SER A 175 -5.87 -21.95 18.30
CA SER A 175 -5.42 -21.76 16.94
C SER A 175 -3.90 -21.59 16.91
N GLU A 176 -3.26 -21.95 15.81
CA GLU A 176 -1.83 -21.73 15.62
C GLU A 176 -1.42 -20.26 15.68
N ASP A 177 -2.30 -19.35 15.24
CA ASP A 177 -2.09 -17.91 15.31
C ASP A 177 -2.16 -17.35 16.73
N ASP A 178 -2.70 -18.09 17.70
CA ASP A 178 -2.72 -17.70 19.12
C ASP A 178 -1.31 -17.47 19.66
N LEU A 179 -0.34 -18.15 19.10
CA LEU A 179 1.07 -18.01 19.46
C LEU A 179 1.56 -16.55 19.35
N PHE A 180 1.04 -15.76 18.41
CA PHE A 180 1.45 -14.37 18.22
C PHE A 180 0.95 -13.39 19.29
N TYR A 181 0.07 -13.85 20.17
CA TYR A 181 -0.33 -13.10 21.37
C TYR A 181 0.55 -13.41 22.59
N LEU A 182 1.56 -14.29 22.44
CA LEU A 182 2.54 -14.60 23.47
C LEU A 182 3.84 -13.82 23.28
N THR A 183 4.46 -13.44 24.37
CA THR A 183 5.79 -12.84 24.34
C THR A 183 6.87 -13.92 24.12
N ILE A 184 8.03 -13.50 23.62
CA ILE A 184 9.19 -14.40 23.45
C ILE A 184 9.58 -15.07 24.78
N ARG A 185 9.46 -14.35 25.91
CA ARG A 185 9.76 -14.91 27.23
C ARG A 185 8.79 -16.05 27.59
N GLU A 186 7.49 -15.85 27.38
CA GLU A 186 6.48 -16.88 27.63
C GLU A 186 6.72 -18.12 26.75
N LEU A 187 7.07 -17.91 25.49
CA LEU A 187 7.42 -19.01 24.58
C LEU A 187 8.68 -19.77 25.04
N GLN A 188 9.69 -19.06 25.57
CA GLN A 188 10.89 -19.67 26.12
C GLN A 188 10.59 -20.46 27.39
N GLU A 189 9.78 -19.91 28.28
CA GLU A 189 9.34 -20.59 29.53
C GLU A 189 8.57 -21.88 29.21
N ILE A 190 7.69 -21.85 28.21
CA ILE A 190 6.96 -23.04 27.74
C ILE A 190 7.94 -24.06 27.13
N ALA A 191 8.88 -23.64 26.28
CA ALA A 191 9.87 -24.53 25.68
C ALA A 191 10.79 -25.20 26.74
N ASP A 192 11.16 -24.48 27.77
CA ASP A 192 11.99 -24.98 28.87
C ASP A 192 11.22 -25.89 29.86
N GLN A 193 9.96 -26.19 29.58
CA GLN A 193 9.06 -26.98 30.47
C GLN A 193 8.90 -26.41 31.89
N ARG A 194 9.19 -25.12 32.08
CA ARG A 194 9.10 -24.45 33.40
C ARG A 194 7.67 -24.09 33.81
N GLY A 195 6.70 -24.64 33.13
CA GLY A 195 5.29 -24.56 33.48
C GLY A 195 4.43 -23.96 32.35
N VAL A 196 3.46 -24.72 31.91
CA VAL A 196 2.31 -24.17 31.20
C VAL A 196 1.54 -23.37 32.23
N SER A 197 1.48 -22.07 32.10
CA SER A 197 0.67 -21.22 32.98
C SER A 197 -0.78 -21.69 32.88
N ALA A 198 -1.33 -22.11 34.02
CA ALA A 198 -2.77 -22.30 34.12
C ALA A 198 -3.42 -20.98 33.69
N GLY A 199 -4.31 -21.01 32.69
CA GLY A 199 -4.93 -19.79 32.14
C GLY A 199 -4.27 -19.22 30.87
N LEU A 200 -3.39 -19.97 30.20
CA LEU A 200 -2.74 -19.49 28.95
C LEU A 200 -3.75 -19.07 27.87
N ARG A 201 -4.83 -19.84 27.70
CA ARG A 201 -5.88 -19.54 26.72
C ARG A 201 -6.66 -18.26 27.05
N GLU A 202 -6.97 -18.08 28.33
CA GLU A 202 -7.63 -16.88 28.84
C GLU A 202 -6.76 -15.66 28.63
N HIS A 203 -5.46 -15.76 28.84
CA HIS A 203 -4.49 -14.71 28.65
C HIS A 203 -4.37 -14.31 27.14
N VAL A 204 -4.32 -15.32 26.29
CA VAL A 204 -4.34 -15.10 24.82
C VAL A 204 -5.65 -14.44 24.39
N ALA A 205 -6.80 -14.89 24.89
CA ALA A 205 -8.10 -14.32 24.55
C ALA A 205 -8.22 -12.85 25.00
N GLU A 206 -7.71 -12.51 26.18
CA GLU A 206 -7.66 -11.13 26.67
C GLU A 206 -6.81 -10.24 25.73
N ARG A 207 -5.59 -10.67 25.40
CA ARG A 207 -4.69 -9.93 24.51
C ARG A 207 -5.25 -9.79 23.10
N ARG A 208 -5.90 -10.83 22.58
CA ARG A 208 -6.63 -10.76 21.30
C ARG A 208 -7.72 -9.71 21.36
N GLY A 209 -8.53 -9.69 22.41
CA GLY A 209 -9.59 -8.69 22.58
C GLY A 209 -9.04 -7.27 22.67
N VAL A 210 -7.89 -7.06 23.31
CA VAL A 210 -7.18 -5.77 23.30
C VAL A 210 -6.74 -5.40 21.88
N TYR A 211 -6.08 -6.32 21.18
CA TYR A 211 -5.59 -6.09 19.82
C TYR A 211 -6.71 -5.75 18.84
N GLU A 212 -7.81 -6.50 18.85
CA GLU A 212 -8.97 -6.26 17.99
C GLU A 212 -9.65 -4.91 18.29
N ARG A 213 -9.67 -4.50 19.57
CA ARG A 213 -10.17 -3.18 19.96
C ARG A 213 -9.27 -2.07 19.42
N GLU A 214 -7.93 -2.25 19.53
CA GLU A 214 -6.97 -1.27 19.02
C GLU A 214 -6.96 -1.16 17.50
N LEU A 215 -7.23 -2.24 16.77
CA LEU A 215 -7.41 -2.20 15.30
C LEU A 215 -8.57 -1.30 14.85
N ARG A 216 -9.56 -1.06 15.74
CA ARG A 216 -10.70 -0.15 15.47
C ARG A 216 -10.37 1.32 15.76
N ARG A 217 -9.18 1.61 16.27
CA ARG A 217 -8.74 2.96 16.59
C ARG A 217 -8.62 3.78 15.30
N LYS A 218 -9.40 4.86 15.21
CA LYS A 218 -9.43 5.73 14.01
C LYS A 218 -8.31 6.75 13.97
N GLN A 219 -7.73 7.09 15.13
CA GLN A 219 -6.63 8.04 15.22
C GLN A 219 -5.46 7.40 15.96
N LEU A 220 -4.27 7.50 15.35
CA LEU A 220 -3.02 7.09 15.95
C LEU A 220 -2.16 8.34 16.20
N PRO A 221 -1.51 8.46 17.37
CA PRO A 221 -0.61 9.58 17.60
C PRO A 221 0.59 9.49 16.65
N ARG A 222 1.03 10.61 16.10
CA ARG A 222 2.26 10.68 15.29
C ARG A 222 3.50 10.47 16.14
N VAL A 223 3.48 10.97 17.37
CA VAL A 223 4.53 10.79 18.36
C VAL A 223 3.87 10.38 19.67
N LEU A 224 4.38 9.30 20.25
CA LEU A 224 4.03 8.83 21.58
C LEU A 224 5.31 8.85 22.42
N LEU A 225 5.31 9.64 23.48
CA LEU A 225 6.42 9.70 24.41
C LEU A 225 6.33 8.59 25.45
N SER A 226 7.45 8.30 26.12
CA SER A 226 7.54 7.23 27.11
C SER A 226 6.70 7.49 28.39
N ASP A 227 6.33 8.75 28.63
CA ASP A 227 5.41 9.17 29.71
C ASP A 227 3.92 9.02 29.35
N GLY A 228 3.61 8.55 28.12
CA GLY A 228 2.26 8.40 27.62
C GLY A 228 1.69 9.64 26.93
N THR A 229 2.46 10.75 26.85
CA THR A 229 2.02 11.96 26.12
C THR A 229 1.94 11.66 24.63
N ALA A 230 0.78 11.90 24.02
CA ALA A 230 0.49 11.60 22.65
C ALA A 230 0.26 12.87 21.81
N TYR A 231 0.99 12.99 20.72
CA TYR A 231 0.85 14.09 19.76
C TYR A 231 0.21 13.57 18.49
N TYR A 232 -0.97 14.07 18.16
CA TYR A 232 -1.75 13.67 16.97
C TYR A 232 -1.47 14.60 15.79
N GLU A 233 -1.09 15.84 16.02
CA GLU A 233 -0.76 16.82 14.99
C GLU A 233 0.69 16.67 14.55
N GLY A 234 0.94 16.84 13.26
CA GLY A 234 2.31 16.93 12.75
C GLY A 234 2.97 18.23 13.19
N VAL A 235 4.29 18.20 13.36
CA VAL A 235 5.09 19.42 13.45
C VAL A 235 4.93 20.13 12.10
N ARG A 236 4.18 21.23 12.09
CA ARG A 236 4.12 22.12 10.93
C ARG A 236 5.52 22.66 10.71
N SER A 237 6.09 22.46 9.53
CA SER A 237 7.22 23.27 9.11
C SER A 237 6.70 24.71 8.95
N ASP A 238 7.31 25.64 9.65
CA ASP A 238 6.98 27.08 9.67
C ASP A 238 7.15 27.79 8.31
N GLY A 239 6.84 27.16 7.22
CA GLY A 239 7.05 27.65 5.85
C GLY A 239 5.86 27.46 4.89
N ALA A 240 4.73 26.93 5.34
CA ALA A 240 3.56 26.84 4.47
C ALA A 240 2.77 28.16 4.55
N ASP A 241 3.03 29.07 3.61
CA ASP A 241 2.21 30.26 3.33
C ASP A 241 0.79 29.86 2.92
N GLY A 242 -0.07 29.56 3.89
CA GLY A 242 -1.46 29.24 3.64
C GLY A 242 -2.18 28.81 4.91
N ALA A 243 -3.03 29.68 5.44
CA ALA A 243 -3.93 29.32 6.52
C ALA A 243 -4.83 28.15 6.07
N ASP A 244 -4.86 27.09 6.85
CA ASP A 244 -5.85 26.01 6.71
C ASP A 244 -7.25 26.59 7.00
N SER A 245 -8.17 26.44 6.06
CA SER A 245 -9.55 26.94 6.18
C SER A 245 -10.54 25.80 5.89
N SER A 246 -11.83 26.02 6.08
CA SER A 246 -12.86 25.04 5.74
C SER A 246 -12.85 24.65 4.24
N GLU A 247 -12.41 25.54 3.38
CA GLU A 247 -12.37 25.35 1.92
C GLU A 247 -11.00 24.94 1.39
N ARG A 248 -9.94 25.06 2.21
CA ARG A 248 -8.56 24.81 1.80
C ARG A 248 -7.82 23.99 2.83
N LEU A 249 -7.30 22.85 2.40
CA LEU A 249 -6.46 21.96 3.20
C LEU A 249 -5.03 22.06 2.71
N VAL A 250 -4.08 22.03 3.64
CA VAL A 250 -2.64 22.15 3.37
C VAL A 250 -1.92 20.90 3.84
N GLY A 251 -0.96 20.44 3.04
CA GLY A 251 -0.07 19.32 3.34
C GLY A 251 1.28 19.45 2.62
N ASP A 252 2.06 18.40 2.64
CA ASP A 252 3.36 18.35 1.99
C ASP A 252 3.19 18.07 0.48
N PRO A 253 3.81 18.88 -0.42
CA PRO A 253 3.84 18.64 -1.86
C PRO A 253 4.76 17.46 -2.17
N VAL A 254 4.23 16.36 -2.69
CA VAL A 254 5.05 15.15 -2.90
C VAL A 254 5.10 14.65 -4.35
N SER A 255 4.11 14.99 -5.14
CA SER A 255 4.10 14.69 -6.58
C SER A 255 3.51 15.86 -7.34
N PRO A 256 4.26 16.45 -8.31
CA PRO A 256 3.86 17.70 -8.98
C PRO A 256 2.66 17.48 -9.90
N GLY A 257 1.93 18.55 -10.14
CA GLY A 257 0.78 18.61 -11.03
C GLY A 257 -0.43 19.21 -10.35
N VAL A 258 -1.44 19.54 -11.15
CA VAL A 258 -2.73 20.04 -10.70
C VAL A 258 -3.81 19.19 -11.35
N VAL A 259 -4.77 18.76 -10.56
CA VAL A 259 -5.92 17.96 -11.02
C VAL A 259 -7.18 18.38 -10.28
N GLU A 260 -8.29 18.33 -10.98
CA GLU A 260 -9.63 18.46 -10.40
C GLU A 260 -10.37 17.14 -10.57
N GLY A 261 -11.11 16.74 -9.56
CA GLY A 261 -11.84 15.47 -9.60
C GLY A 261 -12.74 15.27 -8.38
N ILE A 262 -13.48 14.18 -8.44
CA ILE A 262 -14.40 13.78 -7.37
C ILE A 262 -13.65 13.01 -6.30
N VAL A 263 -13.82 13.37 -5.06
CA VAL A 263 -13.24 12.68 -3.89
C VAL A 263 -13.83 11.29 -3.73
N HIS A 264 -12.96 10.33 -3.51
CA HIS A 264 -13.31 9.00 -3.03
C HIS A 264 -12.49 8.69 -1.76
N VAL A 265 -13.17 8.70 -0.60
CA VAL A 265 -12.54 8.40 0.69
C VAL A 265 -12.46 6.90 0.88
N VAL A 266 -11.25 6.38 1.05
CA VAL A 266 -10.97 4.95 1.18
C VAL A 266 -10.18 4.68 2.46
N PHE A 267 -10.69 3.77 3.31
CA PHE A 267 -10.01 3.34 4.53
C PHE A 267 -9.28 2.00 4.37
N SER A 268 -9.70 1.19 3.40
CA SER A 268 -9.07 -0.09 3.07
C SER A 268 -9.11 -0.30 1.56
N PRO A 269 -8.02 -0.78 0.93
CA PRO A 269 -8.00 -1.03 -0.50
C PRO A 269 -8.83 -2.24 -0.90
N ASN A 270 -9.13 -3.14 0.02
CA ASN A 270 -9.81 -4.41 -0.25
C ASN A 270 -11.25 -4.19 -0.70
N GLY A 271 -11.60 -4.68 -1.88
CA GLY A 271 -12.94 -4.58 -2.44
C GLY A 271 -13.32 -3.18 -2.94
N THR A 272 -12.41 -2.20 -2.87
CA THR A 272 -12.65 -0.83 -3.34
C THR A 272 -12.22 -0.69 -4.80
N GLN A 273 -13.06 -0.05 -5.60
CA GLN A 273 -12.77 0.36 -6.96
C GLN A 273 -12.90 1.87 -7.08
N LEU A 274 -11.95 2.50 -7.75
CA LEU A 274 -11.98 3.92 -8.10
C LEU A 274 -12.44 4.06 -9.56
N ALA A 275 -13.32 5.02 -9.81
CA ALA A 275 -13.58 5.45 -11.18
C ALA A 275 -12.35 6.21 -11.73
N PRO A 276 -12.05 6.09 -13.04
CA PRO A 276 -10.92 6.79 -13.64
C PRO A 276 -10.98 8.30 -13.40
N GLY A 277 -9.93 8.87 -12.81
CA GLY A 277 -9.81 10.30 -12.54
C GLY A 277 -10.34 10.76 -11.17
N GLU A 278 -10.90 9.87 -10.36
CA GLU A 278 -11.26 10.20 -8.97
C GLU A 278 -10.04 10.56 -8.12
N ILE A 279 -10.25 11.38 -7.12
CA ILE A 279 -9.22 11.77 -6.15
C ILE A 279 -9.28 10.79 -4.98
N LEU A 280 -8.24 9.96 -4.86
CA LEU A 280 -8.09 9.03 -3.74
C LEU A 280 -7.74 9.79 -2.46
N VAL A 281 -8.61 9.72 -1.47
CA VAL A 281 -8.38 10.28 -0.13
C VAL A 281 -8.30 9.13 0.88
N CYS A 282 -7.18 9.03 1.60
CA CYS A 282 -6.96 7.89 2.50
C CYS A 282 -6.08 8.25 3.71
N PRO A 283 -6.12 7.45 4.80
CA PRO A 283 -5.27 7.68 5.96
C PRO A 283 -3.78 7.52 5.64
N GLY A 284 -3.44 6.57 4.79
CA GLY A 284 -2.09 6.23 4.36
C GLY A 284 -2.14 5.02 3.45
N THR A 285 -1.02 4.69 2.79
CA THR A 285 -0.97 3.60 1.83
C THR A 285 0.18 2.64 2.08
N ASP A 286 -0.04 1.39 1.71
CA ASP A 286 0.94 0.32 1.63
C ASP A 286 0.92 -0.31 0.21
N PRO A 287 1.75 -1.32 -0.09
CA PRO A 287 1.76 -1.94 -1.41
C PRO A 287 0.44 -2.54 -1.90
N ALA A 288 -0.50 -2.85 -1.01
CA ALA A 288 -1.83 -3.35 -1.41
C ALA A 288 -2.71 -2.28 -2.08
N TRP A 289 -2.37 -1.00 -1.92
CA TRP A 289 -3.09 0.12 -2.52
C TRP A 289 -2.72 0.39 -3.98
N THR A 290 -1.67 -0.25 -4.51
CA THR A 290 -1.17 -0.01 -5.88
C THR A 290 -2.26 -0.05 -6.95
N PRO A 291 -3.24 -0.97 -6.94
CA PRO A 291 -4.29 -0.98 -7.96
C PRO A 291 -5.13 0.29 -8.02
N LEU A 292 -5.37 0.92 -6.87
CA LEU A 292 -6.17 2.14 -6.80
C LEU A 292 -5.44 3.33 -7.43
N PHE A 293 -4.10 3.35 -7.36
CA PHE A 293 -3.32 4.41 -8.01
C PHE A 293 -3.45 4.43 -9.53
N LEU A 294 -3.74 3.29 -10.17
CA LEU A 294 -3.91 3.23 -11.62
C LEU A 294 -5.14 3.99 -12.11
N ALA A 295 -6.19 4.05 -11.28
CA ALA A 295 -7.43 4.74 -11.58
C ALA A 295 -7.44 6.17 -11.02
N ALA A 296 -6.64 6.45 -9.99
CA ALA A 296 -6.64 7.73 -9.30
C ALA A 296 -6.13 8.87 -10.20
N GLY A 297 -6.90 9.95 -10.29
CA GLY A 297 -6.47 11.20 -10.92
C GLY A 297 -5.59 12.05 -10.00
N GLY A 298 -5.77 11.92 -8.66
CA GLY A 298 -5.00 12.60 -7.63
C GLY A 298 -4.98 11.82 -6.32
N LEU A 299 -4.04 12.17 -5.44
CA LEU A 299 -3.88 11.52 -4.15
C LEU A 299 -3.81 12.53 -3.02
N VAL A 300 -4.59 12.29 -1.96
CA VAL A 300 -4.56 13.04 -0.70
C VAL A 300 -4.41 12.05 0.45
N MET A 301 -3.37 12.19 1.27
CA MET A 301 -3.15 11.31 2.43
C MET A 301 -3.05 12.09 3.73
N GLU A 302 -3.61 11.54 4.80
CA GLU A 302 -3.48 12.13 6.14
C GLU A 302 -2.08 11.96 6.69
N VAL A 303 -1.54 10.75 6.55
CA VAL A 303 -0.20 10.39 7.04
C VAL A 303 0.71 10.13 5.87
N GLY A 304 1.84 10.79 5.86
CA GLY A 304 2.83 10.58 4.80
C GLY A 304 3.90 11.66 4.82
N GLY A 305 4.92 11.45 4.01
CA GLY A 305 6.01 12.38 3.74
C GLY A 305 6.64 12.03 2.40
N MET A 306 7.63 12.80 1.95
CA MET A 306 8.23 12.70 0.61
C MET A 306 8.70 11.27 0.23
N MET A 307 9.04 10.44 1.20
CA MET A 307 9.62 9.11 1.00
C MET A 307 8.68 7.97 1.41
N THR A 308 7.40 8.25 1.70
CA THR A 308 6.42 7.19 1.98
C THR A 308 6.02 6.46 0.71
N HIS A 309 5.48 5.25 0.84
CA HIS A 309 5.08 4.40 -0.28
C HIS A 309 4.17 5.14 -1.26
N GLY A 310 3.07 5.73 -0.78
CA GLY A 310 2.12 6.45 -1.63
C GLY A 310 2.75 7.63 -2.37
N SER A 311 3.65 8.37 -1.71
CA SER A 311 4.36 9.48 -2.34
C SER A 311 5.31 9.05 -3.45
N VAL A 312 5.99 7.90 -3.27
CA VAL A 312 6.88 7.33 -4.28
C VAL A 312 6.05 6.85 -5.48
N VAL A 313 5.00 6.07 -5.20
CA VAL A 313 4.12 5.54 -6.26
C VAL A 313 3.43 6.67 -7.01
N ALA A 314 2.91 7.70 -6.32
CA ALA A 314 2.29 8.85 -6.99
C ALA A 314 3.25 9.53 -7.98
N ARG A 315 4.53 9.69 -7.61
CA ARG A 315 5.56 10.23 -8.52
C ARG A 315 5.85 9.29 -9.69
N GLU A 316 5.91 7.99 -9.46
CA GLU A 316 6.15 7.00 -10.51
C GLU A 316 5.02 6.98 -11.55
N TYR A 317 3.78 7.12 -11.09
CA TYR A 317 2.61 7.17 -11.98
C TYR A 317 2.27 8.58 -12.48
N GLY A 318 2.96 9.62 -11.99
CA GLY A 318 2.70 11.01 -12.37
C GLY A 318 1.37 11.54 -11.84
N ILE A 319 0.90 11.03 -10.71
CA ILE A 319 -0.35 11.43 -10.07
C ILE A 319 -0.07 12.63 -9.15
N PRO A 320 -0.74 13.80 -9.33
CA PRO A 320 -0.62 14.91 -8.39
C PRO A 320 -0.97 14.48 -6.98
N ALA A 321 -0.08 14.77 -5.99
CA ALA A 321 -0.27 14.26 -4.65
C ALA A 321 0.12 15.24 -3.55
N VAL A 322 -0.73 15.30 -2.53
CA VAL A 322 -0.53 16.05 -1.29
C VAL A 322 -0.67 15.09 -0.10
N VAL A 323 0.31 15.07 0.79
CA VAL A 323 0.31 14.17 1.95
C VAL A 323 0.48 14.95 3.25
N GLY A 324 0.23 14.31 4.38
CA GLY A 324 0.27 15.00 5.67
C GLY A 324 -0.89 15.99 5.86
N VAL A 325 -1.98 15.82 5.12
CA VAL A 325 -3.17 16.67 5.20
C VAL A 325 -3.97 16.29 6.44
N HIS A 326 -4.01 17.18 7.42
CA HIS A 326 -4.66 16.92 8.70
C HIS A 326 -6.15 16.56 8.54
N GLU A 327 -6.55 15.43 9.10
CA GLU A 327 -7.93 14.90 9.08
C GLU A 327 -8.59 14.88 7.68
N ALA A 328 -7.81 14.65 6.61
CA ALA A 328 -8.33 14.68 5.24
C ALA A 328 -9.55 13.76 5.05
N THR A 329 -9.52 12.55 5.63
CA THR A 329 -10.61 11.57 5.51
C THR A 329 -11.88 11.94 6.30
N ARG A 330 -11.79 12.92 7.20
CA ARG A 330 -12.93 13.47 7.95
C ARG A 330 -13.44 14.76 7.36
N ARG A 331 -12.53 15.58 6.82
CA ARG A 331 -12.84 16.91 6.26
C ARG A 331 -13.31 16.83 4.82
N LEU A 332 -12.88 15.81 4.07
CA LEU A 332 -13.33 15.53 2.72
C LEU A 332 -14.32 14.35 2.75
N GLN A 333 -15.34 14.45 1.92
CA GLN A 333 -16.38 13.43 1.78
C GLN A 333 -16.40 12.90 0.35
N SER A 334 -16.66 11.61 0.17
CA SER A 334 -16.85 11.02 -1.15
C SER A 334 -17.99 11.75 -1.89
N GLY A 335 -17.75 12.05 -3.16
CA GLY A 335 -18.68 12.81 -4.01
C GLY A 335 -18.43 14.32 -4.07
N GLN A 336 -17.57 14.88 -3.20
CA GLN A 336 -17.17 16.30 -3.29
C GLN A 336 -16.20 16.52 -4.45
N SER A 337 -16.29 17.69 -5.09
CA SER A 337 -15.31 18.14 -6.07
C SER A 337 -14.16 18.88 -5.39
N VAL A 338 -12.92 18.49 -5.73
CA VAL A 338 -11.72 19.14 -5.21
C VAL A 338 -10.69 19.39 -6.30
N ARG A 339 -9.84 20.39 -6.06
CA ARG A 339 -8.62 20.65 -6.82
C ARG A 339 -7.42 20.31 -5.96
N VAL A 340 -6.57 19.41 -6.45
CA VAL A 340 -5.32 19.00 -5.81
C VAL A 340 -4.15 19.67 -6.54
N ASP A 341 -3.42 20.54 -5.85
CA ASP A 341 -2.18 21.16 -6.34
C ASP A 341 -0.99 20.50 -5.66
N GLY A 342 -0.45 19.48 -6.31
CA GLY A 342 0.69 18.70 -5.82
C GLY A 342 2.02 19.45 -5.87
N MET A 343 2.10 20.64 -6.49
CA MET A 343 3.28 21.51 -6.44
C MET A 343 3.28 22.40 -5.21
N LYS A 344 2.08 22.90 -4.81
CA LYS A 344 1.93 23.79 -3.67
C LYS A 344 1.57 23.07 -2.38
N GLY A 345 1.23 21.79 -2.44
CA GLY A 345 0.75 21.04 -1.27
C GLY A 345 -0.61 21.49 -0.78
N VAL A 346 -1.51 21.82 -1.73
CA VAL A 346 -2.82 22.39 -1.40
C VAL A 346 -3.93 21.58 -2.03
N VAL A 347 -4.97 21.33 -1.23
CA VAL A 347 -6.26 20.77 -1.69
C VAL A 347 -7.34 21.82 -1.45
N THR A 348 -8.06 22.20 -2.48
CA THR A 348 -9.13 23.20 -2.41
C THR A 348 -10.46 22.55 -2.74
N LEU A 349 -11.48 22.74 -1.90
CA LEU A 349 -12.84 22.35 -2.22
C LEU A 349 -13.35 23.29 -3.33
N LEU A 350 -14.01 22.69 -4.31
CA LEU A 350 -14.64 23.45 -5.40
C LEU A 350 -16.14 23.57 -5.06
N ASP A 351 -16.60 24.81 -4.91
CA ASP A 351 -18.03 25.08 -4.74
C ASP A 351 -18.77 24.79 -6.05
N GLY A 352 -19.73 23.89 -6.00
CA GLY A 352 -20.66 23.68 -7.09
C GLY A 352 -21.04 22.21 -7.29
N GLU A 353 -22.33 21.92 -7.08
CA GLU A 353 -23.08 20.71 -7.41
C GLU A 353 -22.44 19.38 -7.01
N THR A 354 -22.93 18.82 -5.92
CA THR A 354 -22.80 17.39 -5.66
C THR A 354 -23.31 16.65 -6.90
N ALA A 355 -22.37 16.16 -7.72
CA ALA A 355 -22.71 15.25 -8.78
C ALA A 355 -23.37 14.03 -8.13
N SER A 356 -24.67 13.87 -8.37
CA SER A 356 -25.44 12.75 -7.87
C SER A 356 -24.86 11.45 -8.45
N LEU A 357 -24.10 10.73 -7.65
CA LEU A 357 -23.76 9.33 -7.94
C LEU A 357 -25.08 8.55 -8.03
N PRO A 358 -25.24 7.66 -9.01
CA PRO A 358 -26.38 6.74 -9.01
C PRO A 358 -26.37 5.92 -7.71
N PRO A 359 -27.54 5.69 -7.08
CA PRO A 359 -27.59 4.97 -5.82
C PRO A 359 -26.99 3.57 -5.98
N ALA A 360 -26.06 3.24 -5.09
CA ALA A 360 -25.57 1.89 -4.95
C ALA A 360 -26.78 0.97 -4.73
N SER A 361 -26.92 -0.05 -5.59
CA SER A 361 -27.97 -1.06 -5.45
C SER A 361 -27.81 -1.75 -4.10
N GLU A 362 -28.66 -1.42 -3.15
CA GLU A 362 -28.83 -2.16 -1.91
C GLU A 362 -29.29 -3.58 -2.24
N THR A 363 -28.37 -4.53 -2.24
CA THR A 363 -28.74 -5.93 -2.09
C THR A 363 -28.94 -6.17 -0.60
N SER A 364 -30.21 -6.02 -0.19
CA SER A 364 -30.71 -6.49 1.10
C SER A 364 -30.55 -8.00 1.22
N PRO A 365 -29.99 -8.54 2.31
CA PRO A 365 -30.12 -9.98 2.57
C PRO A 365 -31.56 -10.24 2.99
N ALA A 366 -32.25 -11.09 2.23
CA ALA A 366 -33.53 -11.65 2.62
C ALA A 366 -33.38 -12.69 3.77
N PRO A 367 -34.44 -12.95 4.54
CA PRO A 367 -34.47 -13.51 5.88
C PRO A 367 -33.97 -14.94 6.04
#